data_4a24c2de5ecca97a675674f74a587c07
#
_entry.id   4a24c2de5ecca97a675674f74a587c07
#
_cell.length_a   1.000
_cell.length_b   1.000
_cell.length_c   1.000
_cell.angle_alpha   90.00
_cell.angle_beta   90.00
_cell.angle_gamma   90.00
#
_symmetry.space_group_name_H-M   'P 1'
#
loop_
_entity.id
_entity.type
_entity.pdbx_description
1 polymer ?
#
loop_
_entity_poly.entity_id
_entity_poly.type
_entity_poly.pdbx_seq_one_letter_code
_entity_poly.pdbx_strand_id
1 'polypeptide(L)'
;VSVVATYLTGHQYYPDELASWFGAKAENNVDRIRYMSSALKLPMTEAENYNFVKEALWEGKIVIQLMNGKSLFTNSQHFVLLKGINEEGKIMVYDPSVTNRESWRLQYEFENGFSTDEICWGYDGAFIFDPAKMPDDPFIYEPPARPYVEPRYDGLTLTDAETKLLAKLIYVEARGECEDGQQARVTEDVNRLTSDLFSGSITAMINDESQFVPNKLIKEAKPGQAQYEAIDRALYGPYVLPKDVLFYGRVRTTDSEWGSIGGHIFCYPRGYLAAETN
;
A
#
# COMPACT_ATOMS: atom_id res chain seq x y z
N VAL A 1 11.97 5.01 2.39
CA VAL A 1 12.90 4.18 1.61
C VAL A 1 12.77 4.48 0.11
N SER A 2 11.56 4.52 -0.49
CA SER A 2 11.38 4.72 -1.94
C SER A 2 12.13 5.96 -2.48
N VAL A 3 11.98 7.11 -1.83
CA VAL A 3 12.68 8.35 -2.23
C VAL A 3 14.21 8.18 -2.21
N VAL A 4 14.74 7.52 -1.18
CA VAL A 4 16.19 7.25 -1.08
C VAL A 4 16.65 6.27 -2.14
N ALA A 5 15.91 5.18 -2.36
CA ALA A 5 16.22 4.19 -3.37
C ALA A 5 16.21 4.82 -4.77
N THR A 6 15.16 5.60 -5.10
CA THR A 6 15.06 6.33 -6.37
C THR A 6 16.25 7.27 -6.58
N TYR A 7 16.61 8.06 -5.55
CA TYR A 7 17.73 8.98 -5.64
C TYR A 7 19.06 8.27 -5.84
N LEU A 8 19.32 7.19 -5.07
CA LEU A 8 20.60 6.49 -5.11
C LEU A 8 20.80 5.63 -6.36
N THR A 9 19.73 5.07 -6.91
CA THR A 9 19.82 4.14 -8.05
C THR A 9 19.51 4.81 -9.39
N GLY A 10 18.86 5.97 -9.39
CA GLY A 10 18.30 6.58 -10.59
C GLY A 10 17.06 5.87 -11.15
N HIS A 11 16.68 4.72 -10.58
CA HIS A 11 15.46 4.00 -10.94
C HIS A 11 14.29 4.45 -10.08
N GLN A 12 13.12 4.71 -10.70
CA GLN A 12 11.93 5.15 -9.97
C GLN A 12 11.32 3.99 -9.18
N TYR A 13 11.37 4.07 -7.85
CA TYR A 13 10.68 3.17 -6.93
C TYR A 13 9.46 3.85 -6.32
N TYR A 14 8.29 3.25 -6.45
CA TYR A 14 7.07 3.75 -5.82
C TYR A 14 6.88 3.15 -4.42
N PRO A 15 6.31 3.93 -3.46
CA PRO A 15 6.10 3.45 -2.08
C PRO A 15 5.24 2.20 -1.99
N ASP A 16 4.22 2.11 -2.82
CA ASP A 16 3.27 1.01 -2.93
C ASP A 16 3.93 -0.27 -3.50
N GLU A 17 4.79 -0.14 -4.51
CA GLU A 17 5.58 -1.27 -5.02
C GLU A 17 6.48 -1.86 -3.94
N LEU A 18 7.25 -1.00 -3.23
CA LEU A 18 8.10 -1.47 -2.13
C LEU A 18 7.29 -2.08 -0.99
N ALA A 19 6.11 -1.54 -0.70
CA ALA A 19 5.21 -2.13 0.29
C ALA A 19 4.69 -3.50 -0.16
N SER A 20 4.34 -3.67 -1.44
CA SER A 20 3.93 -4.94 -2.01
C SER A 20 5.05 -5.99 -1.97
N TRP A 21 6.25 -5.61 -2.39
CA TRP A 21 7.38 -6.56 -2.46
C TRP A 21 7.95 -6.95 -1.11
N PHE A 22 7.94 -6.04 -0.15
CA PHE A 22 8.68 -6.17 1.11
C PHE A 22 7.85 -5.95 2.38
N GLY A 23 6.63 -5.43 2.27
CA GLY A 23 5.85 -4.98 3.43
C GLY A 23 5.55 -6.08 4.46
N ALA A 24 5.33 -7.31 4.00
CA ALA A 24 5.06 -8.47 4.86
C ALA A 24 6.32 -9.14 5.45
N LYS A 25 7.53 -8.64 5.11
CA LYS A 25 8.80 -9.29 5.47
C LYS A 25 9.36 -8.87 6.82
N ALA A 26 8.72 -7.93 7.51
CA ALA A 26 9.21 -7.42 8.80
C ALA A 26 8.05 -7.01 9.73
N GLU A 27 8.24 -7.24 11.02
CA GLU A 27 7.22 -7.03 12.05
C GLU A 27 6.95 -5.54 12.36
N ASN A 28 7.95 -4.69 12.18
CA ASN A 28 7.86 -3.26 12.48
C ASN A 28 8.53 -2.39 11.40
N ASN A 29 8.29 -1.08 11.46
CA ASN A 29 8.77 -0.15 10.44
C ASN A 29 10.30 0.02 10.43
N VAL A 30 10.98 -0.14 11.55
CA VAL A 30 12.44 -0.09 11.65
C VAL A 30 13.04 -1.27 10.89
N ASP A 31 12.56 -2.48 11.14
CA ASP A 31 13.02 -3.69 10.47
C ASP A 31 12.66 -3.70 8.98
N ARG A 32 11.54 -3.07 8.60
CA ARG A 32 11.21 -2.86 7.18
C ARG A 32 12.25 -2.00 6.47
N ILE A 33 12.73 -0.92 7.10
CA ILE A 33 13.78 -0.09 6.50
C ILE A 33 15.07 -0.91 6.33
N ARG A 34 15.48 -1.68 7.35
CA ARG A 34 16.64 -2.57 7.28
C ARG A 34 16.51 -3.58 6.15
N TYR A 35 15.39 -4.27 6.11
CA TYR A 35 15.13 -5.31 5.11
C TYR A 35 15.10 -4.73 3.68
N MET A 36 14.34 -3.65 3.45
CA MET A 36 14.25 -3.01 2.14
C MET A 36 15.61 -2.48 1.68
N SER A 37 16.37 -1.84 2.56
CA SER A 37 17.71 -1.33 2.23
C SER A 37 18.67 -2.44 1.84
N SER A 38 18.63 -3.57 2.56
CA SER A 38 19.43 -4.76 2.24
C SER A 38 19.00 -5.39 0.92
N ALA A 39 17.69 -5.58 0.69
CA ALA A 39 17.14 -6.18 -0.53
C ALA A 39 17.46 -5.35 -1.78
N LEU A 40 17.45 -4.03 -1.64
CA LEU A 40 17.80 -3.07 -2.70
C LEU A 40 19.30 -2.79 -2.78
N LYS A 41 20.13 -3.44 -1.95
CA LYS A 41 21.59 -3.24 -1.85
C LYS A 41 21.99 -1.78 -1.66
N LEU A 42 21.21 -1.01 -0.90
CA LEU A 42 21.52 0.37 -0.60
C LEU A 42 22.64 0.44 0.46
N PRO A 43 23.61 1.35 0.35
CA PRO A 43 24.72 1.51 1.29
C PRO A 43 24.23 2.19 2.57
N MET A 44 23.58 1.44 3.44
CA MET A 44 22.96 1.90 4.68
C MET A 44 23.83 1.55 5.91
N THR A 45 23.92 2.47 6.85
CA THR A 45 24.42 2.26 8.20
C THR A 45 23.46 2.88 9.20
N GLU A 46 23.42 2.38 10.44
CA GLU A 46 22.63 2.98 11.51
C GLU A 46 23.47 3.97 12.30
N ALA A 47 22.88 5.10 12.69
CA ALA A 47 23.55 6.08 13.51
C ALA A 47 23.53 5.65 14.98
N GLU A 48 24.69 5.63 15.65
CA GLU A 48 24.78 5.34 17.08
C GLU A 48 24.13 6.44 17.94
N ASN A 49 24.22 7.69 17.47
CA ASN A 49 23.62 8.85 18.11
C ASN A 49 23.48 10.00 17.10
N TYR A 50 22.88 11.12 17.54
CA TYR A 50 22.62 12.27 16.65
C TYR A 50 23.90 12.96 16.10
N ASN A 51 25.05 12.86 16.75
CA ASN A 51 26.29 13.43 16.20
C ASN A 51 26.69 12.76 14.89
N PHE A 52 26.51 11.41 14.78
CA PHE A 52 26.72 10.70 13.51
C PHE A 52 25.77 11.19 12.40
N VAL A 53 24.53 11.57 12.76
CA VAL A 53 23.59 12.18 11.80
C VAL A 53 24.13 13.51 11.27
N LYS A 54 24.61 14.40 12.16
CA LYS A 54 25.18 15.69 11.75
C LYS A 54 26.41 15.52 10.85
N GLU A 55 27.34 14.66 11.24
CA GLU A 55 28.53 14.36 10.45
C GLU A 55 28.17 13.83 9.07
N ALA A 56 27.23 12.86 9.01
CA ALA A 56 26.77 12.30 7.76
C ALA A 56 26.14 13.35 6.81
N LEU A 57 25.35 14.26 7.36
CA LEU A 57 24.73 15.35 6.56
C LEU A 57 25.78 16.34 6.03
N TRP A 58 26.82 16.66 6.83
CA TRP A 58 27.94 17.49 6.36
C TRP A 58 28.78 16.80 5.29
N GLU A 59 28.86 15.47 5.30
CA GLU A 59 29.51 14.66 4.27
C GLU A 59 28.63 14.43 3.02
N GLY A 60 27.45 15.04 2.94
CA GLY A 60 26.54 14.92 1.79
C GLY A 60 25.75 13.61 1.76
N LYS A 61 25.69 12.88 2.89
CA LYS A 61 24.86 11.68 3.00
C LYS A 61 23.41 12.03 3.26
N ILE A 62 22.51 11.07 2.99
CA ILE A 62 21.07 11.19 3.20
C ILE A 62 20.68 10.38 4.43
N VAL A 63 19.73 10.87 5.22
CA VAL A 63 19.36 10.22 6.47
C VAL A 63 17.84 10.05 6.57
N ILE A 64 17.38 8.83 6.85
CA ILE A 64 16.03 8.59 7.33
C ILE A 64 16.10 8.61 8.86
N GLN A 65 15.50 9.59 9.49
CA GLN A 65 15.47 9.74 10.95
C GLN A 65 14.10 9.39 11.50
N LEU A 66 14.08 8.55 12.53
CA LEU A 66 12.92 8.34 13.39
C LEU A 66 12.83 9.48 14.38
N MET A 67 11.66 10.14 14.39
CA MET A 67 11.32 11.23 15.29
C MET A 67 10.38 10.72 16.38
N ASN A 68 10.62 11.12 17.62
CA ASN A 68 9.73 10.84 18.74
C ASN A 68 8.66 11.94 18.95
N GLY A 69 7.76 11.72 19.89
CA GLY A 69 6.64 12.63 20.19
C GLY A 69 7.01 14.01 20.75
N LYS A 70 8.30 14.32 20.91
CA LYS A 70 8.78 15.66 21.28
C LYS A 70 9.13 16.50 20.05
N SER A 71 9.12 15.90 18.86
CA SER A 71 9.48 16.57 17.63
C SER A 71 8.40 17.53 17.14
N LEU A 72 8.76 18.41 16.20
CA LEU A 72 7.82 19.29 15.52
C LEU A 72 6.88 18.55 14.55
N PHE A 73 7.21 17.29 14.20
CA PHE A 73 6.56 16.51 13.14
C PHE A 73 5.47 15.57 13.65
N THR A 74 5.51 15.20 14.93
CA THR A 74 4.60 14.17 15.46
C THR A 74 4.45 14.26 16.98
N ASN A 75 3.33 13.74 17.49
CA ASN A 75 3.08 13.51 18.91
C ASN A 75 3.39 12.05 19.34
N SER A 76 3.88 11.20 18.42
CA SER A 76 4.22 9.81 18.69
C SER A 76 5.55 9.45 18.04
N GLN A 77 5.55 8.61 17.02
CA GLN A 77 6.72 8.28 16.20
C GLN A 77 6.44 8.59 14.73
N HIS A 78 7.45 9.09 14.03
CA HIS A 78 7.35 9.46 12.62
C HIS A 78 8.72 9.40 11.94
N PHE A 79 8.76 9.01 10.67
CA PHE A 79 9.98 9.03 9.89
C PHE A 79 10.02 10.26 8.98
N VAL A 80 11.14 10.95 9.01
CA VAL A 80 11.43 12.06 8.09
C VAL A 80 12.73 11.77 7.32
N LEU A 81 12.86 12.36 6.15
CA LEU A 81 14.07 12.28 5.34
C LEU A 81 14.86 13.60 5.47
N LEU A 82 16.09 13.52 5.95
CA LEU A 82 17.01 14.62 5.98
C LEU A 82 17.85 14.56 4.70
N LYS A 83 17.70 15.58 3.85
CA LYS A 83 18.27 15.61 2.51
C LYS A 83 19.70 16.18 2.44
N GLY A 84 20.10 16.88 3.48
CA GLY A 84 21.39 17.56 3.56
C GLY A 84 21.34 18.83 4.40
N ILE A 85 22.40 19.60 4.39
CA ILE A 85 22.54 20.88 5.06
C ILE A 85 22.69 21.99 4.00
N ASN A 86 21.96 23.09 4.14
CA ASN A 86 22.08 24.25 3.26
C ASN A 86 23.26 25.17 3.65
N GLU A 87 23.50 26.24 2.89
CA GLU A 87 24.57 27.19 3.12
C GLU A 87 24.47 27.91 4.47
N GLU A 88 23.29 28.01 5.06
CA GLU A 88 23.06 28.58 6.38
C GLU A 88 23.28 27.57 7.53
N GLY A 89 23.65 26.34 7.23
CA GLY A 89 23.85 25.27 8.22
C GLY A 89 22.55 24.65 8.72
N LYS A 90 21.43 24.88 8.03
CA LYS A 90 20.13 24.32 8.37
C LYS A 90 19.86 23.02 7.62
N ILE A 91 19.16 22.09 8.26
CA ILE A 91 18.85 20.78 7.72
C ILE A 91 17.63 20.86 6.82
N MET A 92 17.77 20.43 5.58
CA MET A 92 16.69 20.32 4.62
C MET A 92 15.93 19.00 4.84
N VAL A 93 14.64 19.10 5.14
CA VAL A 93 13.79 17.97 5.49
C VAL A 93 12.76 17.71 4.39
N TYR A 94 12.50 16.43 4.12
CA TYR A 94 11.29 15.98 3.44
C TYR A 94 10.47 15.13 4.41
N ASP A 95 9.25 15.55 4.66
CA ASP A 95 8.29 14.81 5.47
C ASP A 95 7.27 14.13 4.55
N PRO A 96 7.05 12.82 4.63
CA PRO A 96 6.02 12.15 3.84
C PRO A 96 4.60 12.60 4.18
N SER A 97 4.37 13.17 5.38
CA SER A 97 3.06 13.70 5.78
C SER A 97 2.71 14.98 5.03
N VAL A 98 1.67 14.94 4.21
CA VAL A 98 1.12 16.11 3.51
C VAL A 98 0.66 17.16 4.51
N THR A 99 -0.02 16.73 5.59
CA THR A 99 -0.51 17.62 6.64
C THR A 99 0.60 18.45 7.27
N ASN A 100 1.76 17.84 7.52
CA ASN A 100 2.90 18.58 8.06
C ASN A 100 3.46 19.58 7.06
N ARG A 101 3.66 19.15 5.79
CA ARG A 101 4.20 20.02 4.73
C ARG A 101 3.28 21.21 4.40
N GLU A 102 1.97 21.04 4.53
CA GLU A 102 0.98 22.10 4.31
C GLU A 102 0.67 22.90 5.57
N SER A 103 1.28 22.55 6.69
CA SER A 103 1.11 23.26 7.96
C SER A 103 1.74 24.65 7.89
N TRP A 104 0.93 25.70 8.05
CA TRP A 104 1.41 27.07 8.11
C TRP A 104 2.48 27.31 9.21
N ARG A 105 2.54 26.42 10.23
CA ARG A 105 3.49 26.52 11.34
C ARG A 105 4.90 26.08 10.95
N LEU A 106 5.02 25.22 9.94
CA LEU A 106 6.29 24.62 9.51
C LEU A 106 6.68 25.01 8.08
N GLN A 107 5.85 25.83 7.41
CA GLN A 107 6.07 26.19 6.01
C GLN A 107 7.43 26.89 5.82
N TYR A 108 7.75 27.81 6.70
CA TYR A 108 9.03 28.54 6.63
C TYR A 108 10.22 27.58 6.76
N GLU A 109 10.19 26.65 7.71
CA GLU A 109 11.26 25.68 7.95
C GLU A 109 11.37 24.66 6.81
N PHE A 110 10.25 24.24 6.21
CA PHE A 110 10.30 23.37 5.03
C PHE A 110 10.94 24.05 3.81
N GLU A 111 10.79 25.36 3.67
CA GLU A 111 11.39 26.15 2.59
C GLU A 111 12.85 26.50 2.88
N ASN A 112 13.20 26.84 4.11
CA ASN A 112 14.49 27.44 4.50
C ASN A 112 15.39 26.50 5.33
N GLY A 113 14.89 25.33 5.73
CA GLY A 113 15.58 24.36 6.57
C GLY A 113 15.33 24.54 8.06
N PHE A 114 15.44 23.45 8.78
CA PHE A 114 15.30 23.33 10.22
C PHE A 114 16.66 23.51 10.91
N SER A 115 16.66 24.08 12.11
CA SER A 115 17.87 24.10 12.91
C SER A 115 18.29 22.69 13.34
N THR A 116 19.59 22.52 13.61
CA THR A 116 20.11 21.23 14.09
C THR A 116 19.50 20.83 15.43
N ASP A 117 19.17 21.79 16.29
CA ASP A 117 18.59 21.53 17.61
C ASP A 117 17.13 21.04 17.50
N GLU A 118 16.33 21.60 16.59
CA GLU A 118 14.95 21.16 16.32
C GLU A 118 14.90 19.71 15.83
N ILE A 119 15.84 19.32 14.96
CA ILE A 119 15.95 17.95 14.48
C ILE A 119 16.52 17.03 15.56
N CYS A 120 17.51 17.47 16.33
CA CYS A 120 18.08 16.71 17.43
C CYS A 120 17.06 16.38 18.53
N TRP A 121 16.20 17.33 18.85
CA TRP A 121 15.23 17.20 19.95
C TRP A 121 14.25 16.04 19.74
N GLY A 122 13.89 15.78 18.48
CA GLY A 122 13.01 14.66 18.12
C GLY A 122 13.74 13.35 17.82
N TYR A 123 15.06 13.26 17.92
CA TYR A 123 15.82 12.08 17.53
C TYR A 123 15.45 10.84 18.36
N ASP A 124 15.15 9.73 17.69
CA ASP A 124 14.85 8.41 18.26
C ASP A 124 15.54 7.26 17.52
N GLY A 125 16.46 7.59 16.60
CA GLY A 125 17.22 6.68 15.76
C GLY A 125 17.32 7.17 14.33
N ALA A 126 18.30 6.69 13.57
CA ALA A 126 18.46 7.08 12.18
C ALA A 126 19.22 6.04 11.34
N PHE A 127 18.92 6.07 10.03
CA PHE A 127 19.54 5.28 8.98
C PHE A 127 20.24 6.22 8.01
N ILE A 128 21.54 6.06 7.88
CA ILE A 128 22.42 6.88 7.05
C ILE A 128 22.67 6.14 5.73
N PHE A 129 22.47 6.80 4.62
CA PHE A 129 22.72 6.31 3.27
C PHE A 129 23.82 7.13 2.62
N ASP A 130 24.84 6.45 2.13
CA ASP A 130 26.04 7.07 1.58
C ASP A 130 26.07 6.99 0.04
N PRO A 131 25.73 8.08 -0.68
CA PRO A 131 25.71 8.07 -2.14
C PRO A 131 27.07 7.73 -2.76
N ALA A 132 28.18 8.08 -2.09
CA ALA A 132 29.53 7.82 -2.59
C ALA A 132 29.89 6.32 -2.60
N LYS A 133 29.13 5.49 -1.90
CA LYS A 133 29.30 4.03 -1.88
C LYS A 133 28.41 3.31 -2.89
N MET A 134 27.60 4.02 -3.66
CA MET A 134 26.84 3.41 -4.74
C MET A 134 27.79 3.05 -5.89
N PRO A 135 27.64 1.88 -6.50
CA PRO A 135 28.36 1.55 -7.73
C PRO A 135 27.84 2.37 -8.92
N ASP A 136 28.66 2.53 -9.95
CA ASP A 136 28.28 3.21 -11.21
C ASP A 136 27.10 2.53 -11.91
N ASP A 137 26.96 1.19 -11.75
CA ASP A 137 25.84 0.40 -12.22
C ASP A 137 25.09 -0.16 -10.99
N PRO A 138 24.12 0.59 -10.45
CA PRO A 138 23.42 0.20 -9.24
C PRO A 138 22.51 -1.00 -9.48
N PHE A 139 22.39 -1.85 -8.46
CA PHE A 139 21.44 -2.96 -8.48
C PHE A 139 20.01 -2.42 -8.54
N ILE A 140 19.28 -2.82 -9.58
CA ILE A 140 17.84 -2.57 -9.70
C ILE A 140 17.11 -3.86 -9.30
N TYR A 141 16.26 -3.74 -8.28
CA TYR A 141 15.44 -4.87 -7.87
C TYR A 141 14.32 -5.09 -8.88
N GLU A 142 14.31 -6.27 -9.44
CA GLU A 142 13.19 -6.76 -10.25
C GLU A 142 12.45 -7.80 -9.41
N PRO A 143 11.16 -7.60 -9.11
CA PRO A 143 10.38 -8.61 -8.42
C PRO A 143 10.37 -9.89 -9.27
N PRO A 144 10.43 -11.08 -8.66
CA PRO A 144 10.31 -12.32 -9.40
C PRO A 144 9.03 -12.26 -10.24
N ALA A 145 9.17 -12.65 -11.53
CA ALA A 145 8.02 -12.76 -12.40
C ALA A 145 6.96 -13.61 -11.70
N ARG A 146 5.75 -13.08 -11.60
CA ARG A 146 4.64 -13.89 -11.07
C ARG A 146 4.53 -15.13 -11.95
N PRO A 147 4.50 -16.34 -11.38
CA PRO A 147 4.27 -17.52 -12.20
C PRO A 147 2.97 -17.30 -12.96
N TYR A 148 2.99 -17.62 -14.25
CA TYR A 148 1.76 -17.60 -15.03
C TYR A 148 0.76 -18.54 -14.36
N VAL A 149 -0.34 -18.00 -13.93
CA VAL A 149 -1.48 -18.78 -13.43
C VAL A 149 -2.59 -18.57 -14.43
N GLU A 150 -3.14 -19.66 -14.95
CA GLU A 150 -4.30 -19.54 -15.84
C GLU A 150 -5.43 -18.79 -15.14
N PRO A 151 -6.12 -17.88 -15.85
CA PRO A 151 -7.26 -17.17 -15.29
C PRO A 151 -8.28 -18.16 -14.75
N ARG A 152 -8.75 -17.94 -13.53
CA ARG A 152 -9.81 -18.75 -12.90
C ARG A 152 -11.11 -18.77 -13.71
N TYR A 153 -11.31 -17.71 -14.48
CA TYR A 153 -12.56 -17.47 -15.22
C TYR A 153 -12.24 -17.45 -16.71
N ASP A 154 -12.56 -18.55 -17.41
CA ASP A 154 -12.33 -18.68 -18.84
C ASP A 154 -13.06 -17.57 -19.63
N GLY A 155 -12.31 -16.89 -20.48
CA GLY A 155 -12.83 -15.83 -21.34
C GLY A 155 -13.16 -14.52 -20.63
N LEU A 156 -12.98 -14.40 -19.32
CA LEU A 156 -13.14 -13.13 -18.62
C LEU A 156 -11.89 -12.28 -18.76
N THR A 157 -12.04 -11.15 -19.43
CA THR A 157 -11.00 -10.11 -19.51
C THR A 157 -11.61 -8.80 -19.06
N LEU A 158 -11.02 -8.17 -18.06
CA LEU A 158 -11.42 -6.84 -17.63
C LEU A 158 -10.59 -5.79 -18.38
N THR A 159 -11.27 -4.80 -18.92
CA THR A 159 -10.59 -3.60 -19.44
C THR A 159 -10.02 -2.75 -18.30
N ASP A 160 -9.07 -1.86 -18.58
CA ASP A 160 -8.53 -0.93 -17.60
C ASP A 160 -9.62 -0.10 -16.91
N ALA A 161 -10.65 0.29 -17.65
CA ALA A 161 -11.79 1.05 -17.13
C ALA A 161 -12.62 0.22 -16.15
N GLU A 162 -12.87 -1.05 -16.45
CA GLU A 162 -13.61 -1.99 -15.59
C GLU A 162 -12.79 -2.34 -14.34
N THR A 163 -11.51 -2.60 -14.50
CA THR A 163 -10.58 -2.82 -13.37
C THR A 163 -10.58 -1.63 -12.42
N LYS A 164 -10.49 -0.41 -12.95
CA LYS A 164 -10.55 0.81 -12.15
C LYS A 164 -11.90 1.00 -11.45
N LEU A 165 -12.98 0.66 -12.12
CA LEU A 165 -14.33 0.79 -11.56
C LEU A 165 -14.54 -0.25 -10.45
N LEU A 166 -14.11 -1.48 -10.66
CA LEU A 166 -14.14 -2.55 -9.65
C LEU A 166 -13.25 -2.18 -8.44
N ALA A 167 -12.03 -1.66 -8.66
CA ALA A 167 -11.16 -1.20 -7.58
C ALA A 167 -11.81 -0.10 -6.73
N LYS A 168 -12.54 0.82 -7.36
CA LYS A 168 -13.32 1.85 -6.64
C LYS A 168 -14.45 1.26 -5.79
N LEU A 169 -15.15 0.25 -6.31
CA LEU A 169 -16.19 -0.46 -5.56
C LEU A 169 -15.59 -1.13 -4.31
N ILE A 170 -14.52 -1.88 -4.49
CA ILE A 170 -13.81 -2.55 -3.37
C ILE A 170 -13.28 -1.55 -2.35
N TYR A 171 -12.75 -0.40 -2.80
CA TYR A 171 -12.34 0.66 -1.89
C TYR A 171 -13.48 1.16 -1.01
N VAL A 172 -14.67 1.34 -1.57
CA VAL A 172 -15.84 1.81 -0.81
C VAL A 172 -16.33 0.76 0.17
N GLU A 173 -16.41 -0.50 -0.26
CA GLU A 173 -17.07 -1.57 0.49
C GLU A 173 -16.15 -2.36 1.42
N ALA A 174 -14.88 -2.52 1.05
CA ALA A 174 -13.98 -3.46 1.71
C ALA A 174 -12.59 -2.89 2.05
N ARG A 175 -12.32 -1.59 1.92
CA ARG A 175 -10.98 -1.02 2.20
C ARG A 175 -10.48 -1.26 3.64
N GLY A 176 -11.37 -1.52 4.57
CA GLY A 176 -11.04 -1.83 5.97
C GLY A 176 -10.88 -3.31 6.28
N GLU A 177 -11.12 -4.18 5.29
CA GLU A 177 -10.98 -5.62 5.44
C GLU A 177 -9.52 -6.07 5.27
N CYS A 178 -9.20 -7.25 5.81
CA CYS A 178 -7.94 -7.93 5.54
C CYS A 178 -7.81 -8.29 4.04
N GLU A 179 -6.64 -8.72 3.61
CA GLU A 179 -6.36 -9.08 2.22
C GLU A 179 -7.33 -10.12 1.68
N ASP A 180 -7.58 -11.19 2.44
CA ASP A 180 -8.52 -12.25 2.07
C ASP A 180 -9.96 -11.71 2.00
N GLY A 181 -10.33 -10.76 2.87
CA GLY A 181 -11.64 -10.12 2.87
C GLY A 181 -11.86 -9.26 1.62
N GLN A 182 -10.86 -8.49 1.22
CA GLN A 182 -10.89 -7.72 -0.03
C GLN A 182 -10.92 -8.64 -1.24
N GLN A 183 -10.09 -9.70 -1.27
CA GLN A 183 -10.11 -10.69 -2.34
C GLN A 183 -11.45 -11.43 -2.43
N ALA A 184 -12.03 -11.84 -1.29
CA ALA A 184 -13.32 -12.52 -1.27
C ALA A 184 -14.44 -11.63 -1.83
N ARG A 185 -14.39 -10.32 -1.51
CA ARG A 185 -15.35 -9.36 -2.04
C ARG A 185 -15.24 -9.22 -3.57
N VAL A 186 -14.03 -9.11 -4.10
CA VAL A 186 -13.80 -9.12 -5.56
C VAL A 186 -14.25 -10.44 -6.18
N THR A 187 -13.91 -11.57 -5.54
CA THR A 187 -14.28 -12.90 -6.04
C THR A 187 -15.80 -13.05 -6.18
N GLU A 188 -16.55 -12.51 -5.23
CA GLU A 188 -18.02 -12.54 -5.29
C GLU A 188 -18.53 -11.68 -6.47
N ASP A 189 -17.99 -10.47 -6.71
CA ASP A 189 -18.33 -9.66 -7.86
C ASP A 189 -18.03 -10.37 -9.20
N VAL A 190 -16.87 -11.01 -9.30
CA VAL A 190 -16.49 -11.75 -10.51
C VAL A 190 -17.36 -13.01 -10.70
N ASN A 191 -17.71 -13.69 -9.61
CA ASN A 191 -18.69 -14.79 -9.66
C ASN A 191 -20.02 -14.32 -10.24
N ARG A 192 -20.53 -13.14 -9.83
CA ARG A 192 -21.75 -12.54 -10.39
C ARG A 192 -21.61 -12.24 -11.88
N LEU A 193 -20.48 -11.67 -12.32
CA LEU A 193 -20.22 -11.37 -13.72
C LEU A 193 -20.26 -12.60 -14.62
N THR A 194 -19.91 -13.76 -14.09
CA THR A 194 -19.86 -15.03 -14.82
C THR A 194 -21.08 -15.91 -14.57
N SER A 195 -22.04 -15.45 -13.77
CA SER A 195 -23.27 -16.18 -13.44
C SER A 195 -24.43 -15.76 -14.34
N ASP A 196 -25.22 -16.73 -14.77
CA ASP A 196 -26.46 -16.49 -15.54
C ASP A 196 -27.55 -15.75 -14.73
N LEU A 197 -27.35 -15.60 -13.40
CA LEU A 197 -28.27 -14.91 -12.51
C LEU A 197 -28.16 -13.38 -12.54
N PHE A 198 -27.04 -12.85 -13.07
CA PHE A 198 -26.75 -11.43 -13.09
C PHE A 198 -26.41 -10.94 -14.50
N SER A 199 -26.51 -9.62 -14.71
CA SER A 199 -26.04 -9.01 -15.96
C SER A 199 -24.52 -9.08 -16.05
N GLY A 200 -23.98 -9.58 -17.16
CA GLY A 200 -22.56 -9.84 -17.39
C GLY A 200 -21.69 -8.59 -17.60
N SER A 201 -21.94 -7.47 -16.91
CA SER A 201 -21.06 -6.31 -16.98
C SER A 201 -20.90 -5.62 -15.63
N ILE A 202 -19.67 -5.19 -15.30
CA ILE A 202 -19.35 -4.44 -14.08
C ILE A 202 -20.17 -3.15 -14.00
N THR A 203 -20.33 -2.45 -15.12
CA THR A 203 -21.08 -1.20 -15.16
C THR A 203 -22.58 -1.42 -14.85
N ALA A 204 -23.18 -2.47 -15.39
CA ALA A 204 -24.56 -2.81 -15.08
C ALA A 204 -24.74 -3.24 -13.64
N MET A 205 -23.82 -4.05 -13.13
CA MET A 205 -23.81 -4.53 -11.75
C MET A 205 -23.71 -3.36 -10.75
N ILE A 206 -22.80 -2.40 -10.97
CA ILE A 206 -22.61 -1.24 -10.09
C ILE A 206 -23.77 -0.25 -10.16
N ASN A 207 -24.44 -0.14 -11.31
CA ASN A 207 -25.58 0.75 -11.49
C ASN A 207 -26.91 0.15 -10.99
N ASP A 208 -26.91 -1.09 -10.55
CA ASP A 208 -28.08 -1.69 -9.90
C ASP A 208 -28.23 -1.10 -8.47
N GLU A 209 -29.10 -0.09 -8.37
CA GLU A 209 -29.34 0.66 -7.13
C GLU A 209 -29.84 -0.21 -5.97
N SER A 210 -30.31 -1.44 -6.26
CA SER A 210 -30.79 -2.38 -5.25
C SER A 210 -29.65 -3.13 -4.52
N GLN A 211 -28.41 -3.07 -5.02
CA GLN A 211 -27.34 -3.97 -4.60
C GLN A 211 -26.13 -3.29 -3.97
N PHE A 212 -25.88 -2.01 -4.22
CA PHE A 212 -24.64 -1.36 -3.84
C PHE A 212 -24.76 0.04 -3.24
N VAL A 213 -23.64 0.52 -2.76
CA VAL A 213 -23.41 1.84 -2.22
C VAL A 213 -23.76 2.94 -3.25
N PRO A 214 -24.23 4.12 -2.82
CA PRO A 214 -24.56 5.21 -3.72
C PRO A 214 -23.44 5.52 -4.73
N ASN A 215 -23.80 5.62 -6.01
CA ASN A 215 -22.89 5.94 -7.12
C ASN A 215 -21.96 7.14 -6.87
N LYS A 216 -22.38 8.09 -6.02
CA LYS A 216 -21.55 9.24 -5.61
C LYS A 216 -20.26 8.79 -4.91
N LEU A 217 -20.34 7.84 -3.97
CA LEU A 217 -19.19 7.36 -3.22
C LEU A 217 -18.19 6.62 -4.11
N ILE A 218 -18.69 5.85 -5.09
CA ILE A 218 -17.85 5.16 -6.07
C ILE A 218 -17.13 6.17 -6.98
N LYS A 219 -17.81 7.26 -7.41
CA LYS A 219 -17.17 8.31 -8.22
C LYS A 219 -16.04 9.01 -7.48
N GLU A 220 -16.21 9.29 -6.20
CA GLU A 220 -15.25 9.97 -5.33
C GLU A 220 -14.16 9.04 -4.79
N ALA A 221 -14.30 7.73 -4.93
CA ALA A 221 -13.38 6.73 -4.41
C ALA A 221 -11.98 6.86 -5.04
N LYS A 222 -10.96 6.73 -4.20
CA LYS A 222 -9.54 6.75 -4.58
C LYS A 222 -8.90 5.41 -4.17
N PRO A 223 -9.08 4.35 -4.97
CA PRO A 223 -8.50 3.05 -4.67
C PRO A 223 -6.98 3.14 -4.65
N GLY A 224 -6.37 2.44 -3.70
CA GLY A 224 -4.94 2.23 -3.63
C GLY A 224 -4.56 0.86 -4.20
N GLN A 225 -3.29 0.52 -4.09
CA GLN A 225 -2.74 -0.74 -4.61
C GLN A 225 -3.44 -1.97 -4.04
N ALA A 226 -3.80 -1.97 -2.75
CA ALA A 226 -4.46 -3.11 -2.11
C ALA A 226 -5.73 -3.57 -2.85
N GLN A 227 -6.49 -2.64 -3.42
CA GLN A 227 -7.70 -2.96 -4.19
C GLN A 227 -7.37 -3.59 -5.56
N TYR A 228 -6.32 -3.11 -6.22
CA TYR A 228 -5.86 -3.71 -7.49
C TYR A 228 -5.25 -5.10 -7.26
N GLU A 229 -4.47 -5.28 -6.21
CA GLU A 229 -3.94 -6.59 -5.81
C GLU A 229 -5.06 -7.59 -5.43
N ALA A 230 -6.12 -7.11 -4.79
CA ALA A 230 -7.28 -7.95 -4.50
C ALA A 230 -7.95 -8.44 -5.79
N ILE A 231 -8.03 -7.60 -6.84
CA ILE A 231 -8.54 -7.98 -8.16
C ILE A 231 -7.62 -9.03 -8.80
N ASP A 232 -6.31 -8.79 -8.81
CA ASP A 232 -5.34 -9.74 -9.35
C ASP A 232 -5.43 -11.10 -8.64
N ARG A 233 -5.50 -11.09 -7.29
CA ARG A 233 -5.65 -12.32 -6.50
C ARG A 233 -6.97 -13.04 -6.79
N ALA A 234 -8.07 -12.32 -6.99
CA ALA A 234 -9.34 -12.94 -7.30
C ALA A 234 -9.35 -13.59 -8.69
N LEU A 235 -8.69 -12.97 -9.68
CA LEU A 235 -8.64 -13.47 -11.05
C LEU A 235 -7.60 -14.59 -11.23
N TYR A 236 -6.43 -14.47 -10.61
CA TYR A 236 -5.25 -15.29 -10.90
C TYR A 236 -4.65 -15.99 -9.68
N GLY A 237 -5.10 -15.68 -8.47
CA GLY A 237 -4.58 -16.22 -7.22
C GLY A 237 -5.32 -17.46 -6.73
N PRO A 238 -4.98 -17.92 -5.51
CA PRO A 238 -5.69 -19.01 -4.84
C PRO A 238 -7.17 -18.69 -4.65
N TYR A 239 -8.00 -19.71 -4.74
CA TYR A 239 -9.45 -19.55 -4.52
C TYR A 239 -9.76 -19.31 -3.04
N VAL A 240 -10.52 -18.25 -2.78
CA VAL A 240 -11.02 -17.92 -1.43
C VAL A 240 -12.52 -18.19 -1.28
N LEU A 241 -13.27 -18.21 -2.40
CA LEU A 241 -14.70 -18.54 -2.45
C LEU A 241 -15.00 -19.50 -3.59
N PRO A 242 -15.97 -20.41 -3.45
CA PRO A 242 -16.55 -21.16 -4.56
C PRO A 242 -17.22 -20.23 -5.61
N LYS A 243 -17.25 -20.66 -6.88
CA LYS A 243 -17.85 -19.88 -7.98
C LYS A 243 -19.35 -19.58 -7.79
N ASP A 244 -20.03 -20.44 -7.05
CA ASP A 244 -21.48 -20.33 -6.82
C ASP A 244 -21.85 -19.43 -5.63
N VAL A 245 -20.86 -18.86 -4.93
CA VAL A 245 -21.08 -17.87 -3.88
C VAL A 245 -21.28 -16.51 -4.54
N LEU A 246 -22.52 -16.01 -4.50
CA LEU A 246 -22.98 -14.85 -5.26
C LEU A 246 -23.55 -13.72 -4.39
N PHE A 247 -23.55 -13.88 -3.08
CA PHE A 247 -24.11 -12.91 -2.14
C PHE A 247 -23.20 -12.70 -0.95
N TYR A 248 -23.18 -11.48 -0.47
CA TYR A 248 -22.43 -11.12 0.74
C TYR A 248 -23.20 -10.07 1.54
N GLY A 249 -22.82 -9.91 2.79
CA GLY A 249 -23.33 -8.85 3.66
C GLY A 249 -22.69 -8.89 5.02
N ARG A 250 -22.96 -7.89 5.86
CA ARG A 250 -22.58 -7.90 7.28
C ARG A 250 -23.50 -8.79 8.12
N VAL A 251 -24.62 -9.17 7.54
CA VAL A 251 -25.55 -10.15 8.07
C VAL A 251 -25.84 -11.15 6.97
N ARG A 252 -26.32 -12.33 7.35
CA ARG A 252 -26.70 -13.37 6.41
C ARG A 252 -27.75 -12.85 5.43
N THR A 253 -27.49 -12.93 4.12
CA THR A 253 -28.32 -12.37 3.05
C THR A 253 -29.26 -13.39 2.41
N THR A 254 -28.92 -14.68 2.48
CA THR A 254 -29.75 -15.78 2.00
C THR A 254 -29.88 -16.88 3.06
N ASP A 255 -30.70 -17.91 2.81
CA ASP A 255 -30.84 -19.09 3.67
C ASP A 255 -29.68 -20.09 3.52
N SER A 256 -28.81 -19.91 2.52
CA SER A 256 -27.70 -20.80 2.19
C SER A 256 -26.35 -20.12 2.41
N GLU A 257 -25.91 -20.04 3.69
CA GLU A 257 -24.63 -19.47 4.06
C GLU A 257 -23.48 -20.41 3.66
N TRP A 258 -22.43 -19.84 3.05
CA TRP A 258 -21.17 -20.54 2.83
C TRP A 258 -20.21 -20.39 4.01
N GLY A 259 -20.05 -19.19 4.53
CA GLY A 259 -19.14 -18.86 5.63
C GLY A 259 -18.83 -17.38 5.73
N SER A 260 -17.82 -17.02 6.52
CA SER A 260 -17.39 -15.64 6.71
C SER A 260 -15.89 -15.45 6.47
N ILE A 261 -15.53 -14.30 5.90
CA ILE A 261 -14.15 -13.82 5.75
C ILE A 261 -14.15 -12.33 6.12
N GLY A 262 -13.24 -11.95 7.03
CA GLY A 262 -13.24 -10.59 7.55
C GLY A 262 -14.58 -10.24 8.22
N GLY A 263 -15.08 -9.05 7.96
CA GLY A 263 -16.36 -8.57 8.51
C GLY A 263 -17.59 -8.95 7.67
N HIS A 264 -17.46 -9.83 6.67
CA HIS A 264 -18.54 -10.20 5.74
C HIS A 264 -18.90 -11.68 5.81
N ILE A 265 -20.21 -11.95 5.68
CA ILE A 265 -20.80 -13.28 5.51
C ILE A 265 -21.08 -13.48 4.02
N PHE A 266 -20.66 -14.59 3.48
CA PHE A 266 -20.81 -14.97 2.07
C PHE A 266 -21.85 -16.09 1.95
N CYS A 267 -22.71 -15.99 0.95
CA CYS A 267 -23.84 -16.88 0.78
C CYS A 267 -23.99 -17.36 -0.67
N TYR A 268 -24.52 -18.56 -0.80
CA TYR A 268 -25.04 -19.07 -2.05
C TYR A 268 -26.42 -18.45 -2.40
N PRO A 269 -26.91 -18.60 -3.64
CA PRO A 269 -28.29 -18.29 -3.98
C PRO A 269 -29.31 -19.02 -3.08
N ARG A 270 -30.47 -18.45 -2.94
CA ARG A 270 -31.56 -19.11 -2.17
C ARG A 270 -31.89 -20.48 -2.72
N GLY A 271 -32.06 -21.47 -1.85
CA GLY A 271 -32.37 -22.83 -2.25
C GLY A 271 -31.22 -23.55 -2.97
N TYR A 272 -29.99 -23.04 -2.86
CA TYR A 272 -28.80 -23.70 -3.42
C TYR A 272 -28.59 -25.05 -2.70
N LEU A 273 -28.66 -26.12 -3.49
CA LEU A 273 -28.23 -27.44 -3.04
C LEU A 273 -26.81 -27.64 -3.56
N ALA A 274 -25.83 -27.65 -2.66
CA ALA A 274 -24.47 -28.01 -3.03
C ALA A 274 -24.50 -29.38 -3.73
N ALA A 275 -23.98 -29.43 -4.96
CA ALA A 275 -23.78 -30.73 -5.60
C ALA A 275 -22.84 -31.52 -4.69
N GLU A 276 -23.30 -32.66 -4.19
CA GLU A 276 -22.47 -33.56 -3.40
C GLU A 276 -21.25 -33.89 -4.25
N THR A 277 -20.09 -33.40 -3.84
CA THR A 277 -18.79 -33.75 -4.42
C THR A 277 -18.55 -35.21 -4.04
N ASN A 278 -18.84 -36.12 -4.96
CA ASN A 278 -18.37 -37.50 -4.93
C ASN A 278 -16.85 -37.56 -5.15
#